data_f684db4f7955e2acfe2ba96fe0f978e2
#
_entry.id   f684db4f7955e2acfe2ba96fe0f978e2
#
_cell.length_a   1.000
_cell.length_b   1.000
_cell.length_c   1.000
_cell.angle_alpha   90.00
_cell.angle_beta   90.00
_cell.angle_gamma   90.00
#
_symmetry.space_group_name_H-M   'P 1'
#
loop_
_entity.id
_entity.type
_entity.pdbx_description
1 polymer ?
#
loop_
_entity_poly.entity_id
_entity_poly.type
_entity_poly.pdbx_seq_one_letter_code
_entity_poly.pdbx_strand_id
1 'polypeptide(L)'
;GKKEENPYVTAFWDWWEDGLSESLEELRVTGGEPLMSDQVWKLFDWFENNPSDMRFAVNSNLIAKESIVDRLIEKSKGVKKFHLYTSCEATGKQAEYIRDGLDYELWTNNITRFIKEGNYEGINIMMTINSLCLFSITDFLDDVFKLKELTKSKSPVFSVNLLRFPSFQSPLSLPDHIKDYLRENLSKWYEENKDRPYWHDFEKASVERLIDYLVIVDAPHRRTSDKMTLWRDFKTFYGQYDKRRDKSLSVFPEILTDWVDTIPDTETKPITVMPSGDSTEQYADDPDLKKIAEEEGWVLKPDNKNIDKPLGDYDK
;
A
#
# COMPACT_ATOMS: atom_id res chain seq x y z
N GLY A 1 1.69 12.47 -30.86
CA GLY A 1 1.45 13.77 -30.26
C GLY A 1 2.71 14.22 -29.55
N LYS A 2 3.03 15.51 -29.62
CA LYS A 2 4.11 16.08 -28.80
C LYS A 2 3.77 15.80 -27.34
N LYS A 3 4.69 15.17 -26.58
CA LYS A 3 4.60 15.18 -25.12
C LYS A 3 4.60 16.66 -24.70
N GLU A 4 3.48 17.14 -24.14
CA GLU A 4 3.48 18.43 -23.46
C GLU A 4 4.52 18.36 -22.34
N GLU A 5 5.43 19.32 -22.31
CA GLU A 5 6.39 19.43 -21.21
C GLU A 5 5.59 19.72 -19.94
N ASN A 6 5.75 18.87 -18.95
CA ASN A 6 5.11 19.07 -17.66
C ASN A 6 5.80 20.25 -16.94
N PRO A 7 5.11 21.38 -16.73
CA PRO A 7 5.73 22.58 -16.18
C PRO A 7 6.29 22.37 -14.76
N TYR A 8 5.74 21.41 -14.01
CA TYR A 8 6.26 21.08 -12.68
C TYR A 8 7.63 20.38 -12.74
N VAL A 9 7.88 19.59 -13.81
CA VAL A 9 9.19 18.97 -14.02
C VAL A 9 10.23 20.03 -14.36
N THR A 10 9.89 20.99 -15.21
CA THR A 10 10.79 22.12 -15.54
C THR A 10 11.11 22.91 -14.28
N ALA A 11 10.09 23.35 -13.54
CA ALA A 11 10.26 24.12 -12.31
C ALA A 11 11.08 23.33 -11.25
N PHE A 12 10.93 22.01 -11.16
CA PHE A 12 11.74 21.19 -10.27
C PHE A 12 13.21 21.25 -10.65
N TRP A 13 13.55 21.11 -11.94
CA TRP A 13 14.95 21.15 -12.39
C TRP A 13 15.57 22.53 -12.28
N ASP A 14 14.81 23.60 -12.54
CA ASP A 14 15.27 24.98 -12.33
C ASP A 14 15.61 25.20 -10.85
N TRP A 15 14.73 24.76 -9.95
CA TRP A 15 14.97 24.84 -8.50
C TRP A 15 16.12 23.93 -8.04
N TRP A 16 16.24 22.74 -8.65
CA TRP A 16 17.33 21.81 -8.37
C TRP A 16 18.69 22.45 -8.61
N GLU A 17 18.83 23.15 -9.72
CA GLU A 17 20.05 23.86 -10.12
C GLU A 17 20.25 25.16 -9.32
N ASP A 18 19.20 25.81 -8.85
CA ASP A 18 19.20 27.05 -8.06
C ASP A 18 19.37 26.79 -6.53
N GLY A 19 20.00 25.68 -6.15
CA GLY A 19 20.44 25.40 -4.78
C GLY A 19 19.61 24.39 -3.99
N LEU A 20 18.49 23.83 -4.53
CA LEU A 20 17.76 22.78 -3.87
C LEU A 20 18.65 21.55 -3.64
N SER A 21 19.44 21.17 -4.63
CA SER A 21 20.37 20.04 -4.56
C SER A 21 21.46 20.18 -3.49
N GLU A 22 21.78 21.40 -3.07
CA GLU A 22 22.77 21.67 -2.03
C GLU A 22 22.16 21.70 -0.63
N SER A 23 20.84 21.96 -0.53
CA SER A 23 20.13 22.14 0.73
C SER A 23 19.43 20.89 1.25
N LEU A 24 19.17 19.89 0.39
CA LEU A 24 18.44 18.67 0.76
C LEU A 24 19.35 17.66 1.48
N GLU A 25 18.86 17.12 2.60
CA GLU A 25 19.45 15.96 3.28
C GLU A 25 18.97 14.64 2.69
N GLU A 26 17.74 14.61 2.20
CA GLU A 26 17.11 13.44 1.58
C GLU A 26 16.21 13.84 0.40
N LEU A 27 16.37 13.13 -0.73
CA LEU A 27 15.45 13.13 -1.84
C LEU A 27 14.81 11.75 -1.96
N ARG A 28 13.50 11.66 -1.81
CA ARG A 28 12.75 10.42 -1.99
C ARG A 28 11.78 10.52 -3.14
N VAL A 29 11.94 9.63 -4.12
CA VAL A 29 11.07 9.54 -5.29
C VAL A 29 10.04 8.43 -5.10
N THR A 30 8.77 8.82 -5.23
CA THR A 30 7.62 7.92 -5.07
C THR A 30 6.59 8.16 -6.17
N GLY A 31 5.53 7.33 -6.19
CA GLY A 31 4.40 7.49 -7.10
C GLY A 31 4.58 6.74 -8.41
N GLY A 32 3.50 6.14 -8.95
CA GLY A 32 3.56 5.27 -10.09
C GLY A 32 4.64 4.18 -9.96
N GLU A 33 5.45 4.00 -11.01
CA GLU A 33 6.70 3.22 -10.95
C GLU A 33 7.86 4.14 -11.33
N PRO A 34 8.67 4.60 -10.37
CA PRO A 34 9.77 5.54 -10.61
C PRO A 34 10.79 5.05 -11.64
N LEU A 35 11.08 3.77 -11.69
CA LEU A 35 12.05 3.20 -12.64
C LEU A 35 11.59 3.29 -14.12
N MET A 36 10.33 3.64 -14.35
CA MET A 36 9.80 3.90 -15.70
C MET A 36 9.91 5.38 -16.10
N SER A 37 10.39 6.25 -15.22
CA SER A 37 10.50 7.68 -15.43
C SER A 37 11.90 8.09 -15.88
N ASP A 38 12.00 8.76 -17.04
CA ASP A 38 13.26 9.33 -17.50
C ASP A 38 13.83 10.36 -16.51
N GLN A 39 12.97 11.04 -15.74
CA GLN A 39 13.39 12.02 -14.75
C GLN A 39 14.12 11.38 -13.56
N VAL A 40 13.72 10.18 -13.18
CA VAL A 40 14.42 9.43 -12.12
C VAL A 40 15.81 9.01 -12.59
N TRP A 41 15.95 8.59 -13.84
CA TRP A 41 17.26 8.26 -14.41
C TRP A 41 18.15 9.50 -14.56
N LYS A 42 17.58 10.66 -14.87
CA LYS A 42 18.32 11.95 -14.86
C LYS A 42 18.84 12.28 -13.46
N LEU A 43 18.10 11.96 -12.39
CA LEU A 43 18.60 12.10 -11.01
C LEU A 43 19.79 11.17 -10.73
N PHE A 44 19.72 9.89 -11.14
CA PHE A 44 20.87 9.00 -11.01
C PHE A 44 22.10 9.54 -11.75
N ASP A 45 21.93 10.05 -12.98
CA ASP A 45 23.01 10.66 -13.77
C ASP A 45 23.59 11.90 -13.06
N TRP A 46 22.72 12.67 -12.38
CA TRP A 46 23.18 13.81 -11.59
C TRP A 46 24.03 13.35 -10.40
N PHE A 47 23.61 12.36 -9.63
CA PHE A 47 24.38 11.82 -8.49
C PHE A 47 25.72 11.21 -8.92
N GLU A 48 25.76 10.55 -10.06
CA GLU A 48 26.99 9.99 -10.63
C GLU A 48 28.03 11.09 -10.94
N ASN A 49 27.57 12.25 -11.43
CA ASN A 49 28.42 13.37 -11.78
C ASN A 49 28.68 14.37 -10.63
N ASN A 50 27.87 14.32 -9.57
CA ASN A 50 27.94 15.22 -8.43
C ASN A 50 27.94 14.39 -7.12
N PRO A 51 29.08 13.87 -6.67
CA PRO A 51 29.16 13.13 -5.43
C PRO A 51 28.55 13.92 -4.25
N SER A 52 27.51 13.39 -3.65
CA SER A 52 26.74 14.06 -2.60
C SER A 52 26.52 13.14 -1.40
N ASP A 53 26.45 13.74 -0.22
CA ASP A 53 26.06 13.07 1.02
C ASP A 53 24.53 13.03 1.23
N MET A 54 23.77 13.63 0.30
CA MET A 54 22.32 13.54 0.29
C MET A 54 21.87 12.09 0.14
N ARG A 55 20.93 11.66 0.95
CA ARG A 55 20.28 10.36 0.78
C ARG A 55 19.37 10.41 -0.45
N PHE A 56 19.59 9.50 -1.38
CA PHE A 56 18.71 9.32 -2.52
C PHE A 56 17.91 8.03 -2.37
N ALA A 57 16.59 8.14 -2.33
CA ALA A 57 15.68 7.03 -2.08
C ALA A 57 14.68 6.86 -3.23
N VAL A 58 14.49 5.64 -3.69
CA VAL A 58 13.53 5.28 -4.75
C VAL A 58 12.56 4.23 -4.24
N ASN A 59 11.26 4.47 -4.39
CA ASN A 59 10.21 3.49 -4.11
C ASN A 59 9.81 2.78 -5.40
N SER A 60 10.21 1.53 -5.57
CA SER A 60 9.86 0.72 -6.74
C SER A 60 9.10 -0.54 -6.33
N ASN A 61 8.15 -0.96 -7.16
CA ASN A 61 7.51 -2.26 -7.00
C ASN A 61 8.44 -3.43 -7.39
N LEU A 62 9.58 -3.14 -7.99
CA LEU A 62 10.58 -4.10 -8.49
C LEU A 62 10.04 -5.12 -9.51
N ILE A 63 8.85 -4.90 -10.07
CA ILE A 63 8.31 -5.71 -11.17
C ILE A 63 8.82 -5.10 -12.48
N ALA A 64 10.10 -5.18 -12.67
CA ALA A 64 10.81 -4.58 -13.78
C ALA A 64 11.51 -5.64 -14.64
N LYS A 65 11.60 -5.35 -15.95
CA LYS A 65 12.38 -6.17 -16.88
C LYS A 65 13.85 -6.16 -16.47
N GLU A 66 14.57 -7.23 -16.82
CA GLU A 66 15.98 -7.41 -16.53
C GLU A 66 16.83 -6.17 -16.89
N SER A 67 16.63 -5.59 -18.06
CA SER A 67 17.36 -4.40 -18.50
C SER A 67 17.16 -3.16 -17.60
N ILE A 68 16.02 -3.04 -16.94
CA ILE A 68 15.76 -1.96 -15.97
C ILE A 68 16.48 -2.26 -14.65
N VAL A 69 16.48 -3.52 -14.23
CA VAL A 69 17.22 -3.96 -13.03
C VAL A 69 18.72 -3.80 -13.23
N ASP A 70 19.25 -4.19 -14.41
CA ASP A 70 20.65 -3.94 -14.78
C ASP A 70 21.03 -2.47 -14.66
N ARG A 71 20.18 -1.61 -15.23
CA ARG A 71 20.37 -0.16 -15.14
C ARG A 71 20.32 0.35 -13.70
N LEU A 72 19.40 -0.15 -12.88
CA LEU A 72 19.31 0.22 -11.46
C LEU A 72 20.58 -0.19 -10.71
N ILE A 73 21.04 -1.42 -10.91
CA ILE A 73 22.27 -1.94 -10.30
C ILE A 73 23.46 -1.07 -10.69
N GLU A 74 23.63 -0.77 -11.98
CA GLU A 74 24.77 0.02 -12.45
C GLU A 74 24.70 1.46 -11.93
N LYS A 75 23.55 2.12 -12.05
CA LYS A 75 23.36 3.50 -11.61
C LYS A 75 23.43 3.68 -10.10
N SER A 76 23.04 2.68 -9.31
CA SER A 76 23.17 2.72 -7.85
C SER A 76 24.62 2.88 -7.38
N LYS A 77 25.59 2.38 -8.16
CA LYS A 77 27.02 2.49 -7.83
C LYS A 77 27.52 3.92 -7.82
N GLY A 78 26.90 4.81 -8.59
CA GLY A 78 27.19 6.25 -8.62
C GLY A 78 26.58 7.03 -7.46
N VAL A 79 25.74 6.41 -6.61
CA VAL A 79 25.05 7.08 -5.51
C VAL A 79 25.64 6.63 -4.17
N LYS A 80 26.19 7.57 -3.40
CA LYS A 80 26.89 7.27 -2.14
C LYS A 80 25.95 6.72 -1.07
N LYS A 81 24.75 7.31 -0.92
CA LYS A 81 23.74 6.93 0.09
C LYS A 81 22.42 6.56 -0.61
N PHE A 82 22.45 5.47 -1.35
CA PHE A 82 21.26 4.99 -2.04
C PHE A 82 20.38 4.14 -1.13
N HIS A 83 19.07 4.41 -1.14
CA HIS A 83 18.06 3.64 -0.45
C HIS A 83 17.02 3.12 -1.44
N LEU A 84 16.79 1.81 -1.42
CA LEU A 84 15.71 1.18 -2.17
C LEU A 84 14.55 0.86 -1.25
N TYR A 85 13.37 1.33 -1.61
CA TYR A 85 12.11 0.97 -0.97
C TYR A 85 11.30 0.12 -1.93
N THR A 86 10.76 -0.99 -1.45
CA THR A 86 9.84 -1.83 -2.21
C THR A 86 8.68 -2.26 -1.33
N SER A 87 7.59 -2.72 -1.93
CA SER A 87 6.38 -3.04 -1.18
C SER A 87 5.96 -4.48 -1.44
N CYS A 88 5.91 -5.28 -0.38
CA CYS A 88 5.35 -6.63 -0.39
C CYS A 88 4.99 -7.02 1.06
N GLU A 89 3.95 -7.84 1.27
CA GLU A 89 3.45 -8.25 2.58
C GLU A 89 2.88 -9.67 2.63
N ALA A 90 3.02 -10.43 1.56
CA ALA A 90 2.50 -11.79 1.42
C ALA A 90 3.38 -12.58 0.45
N THR A 91 3.15 -13.87 0.28
CA THR A 91 3.93 -14.74 -0.61
C THR A 91 3.13 -15.29 -1.78
N GLY A 92 3.83 -15.63 -2.87
CA GLY A 92 3.30 -16.40 -4.01
C GLY A 92 1.99 -15.86 -4.56
N LYS A 93 1.06 -16.76 -4.82
CA LYS A 93 -0.24 -16.42 -5.42
C LYS A 93 -1.09 -15.49 -4.54
N GLN A 94 -0.94 -15.52 -3.23
CA GLN A 94 -1.63 -14.58 -2.34
C GLN A 94 -1.07 -13.16 -2.49
N ALA A 95 0.24 -12.99 -2.60
CA ALA A 95 0.84 -11.70 -2.89
C ALA A 95 0.39 -11.15 -4.26
N GLU A 96 0.38 -12.01 -5.29
CA GLU A 96 -0.08 -11.65 -6.64
C GLU A 96 -1.57 -11.30 -6.66
N TYR A 97 -2.39 -11.93 -5.81
CA TYR A 97 -3.80 -11.58 -5.64
C TYR A 97 -3.96 -10.19 -5.01
N ILE A 98 -3.27 -9.94 -3.89
CA ILE A 98 -3.36 -8.71 -3.12
C ILE A 98 -2.86 -7.50 -3.94
N ARG A 99 -1.75 -7.69 -4.66
CA ARG A 99 -1.11 -6.66 -5.48
C ARG A 99 -1.28 -6.97 -6.95
N ASP A 100 -2.24 -6.29 -7.58
CA ASP A 100 -2.48 -6.47 -9.01
C ASP A 100 -1.24 -6.10 -9.84
N GLY A 101 -0.84 -7.01 -10.72
CA GLY A 101 0.37 -6.86 -11.54
C GLY A 101 1.67 -7.27 -10.83
N LEU A 102 1.62 -7.74 -9.58
CA LEU A 102 2.78 -8.38 -8.94
C LEU A 102 3.02 -9.76 -9.55
N ASP A 103 4.26 -10.04 -9.88
CA ASP A 103 4.83 -11.36 -10.09
C ASP A 103 5.80 -11.60 -8.93
N TYR A 104 5.44 -12.51 -8.03
CA TYR A 104 6.18 -12.71 -6.79
C TYR A 104 7.57 -13.32 -7.02
N GLU A 105 7.70 -14.21 -7.99
CA GLU A 105 8.99 -14.81 -8.36
C GLU A 105 9.91 -13.75 -8.96
N LEU A 106 9.40 -12.94 -9.88
CA LEU A 106 10.16 -11.83 -10.47
C LEU A 106 10.59 -10.82 -9.41
N TRP A 107 9.69 -10.45 -8.47
CA TRP A 107 10.03 -9.57 -7.35
C TRP A 107 11.17 -10.14 -6.51
N THR A 108 11.07 -11.42 -6.12
CA THR A 108 12.08 -12.11 -5.31
C THR A 108 13.43 -12.18 -6.03
N ASN A 109 13.41 -12.49 -7.32
CA ASN A 109 14.61 -12.53 -8.14
C ASN A 109 15.26 -11.15 -8.27
N ASN A 110 14.47 -10.12 -8.53
CA ASN A 110 14.98 -8.76 -8.73
C ASN A 110 15.55 -8.16 -7.43
N ILE A 111 14.88 -8.33 -6.28
CA ILE A 111 15.42 -7.87 -4.99
C ILE A 111 16.69 -8.64 -4.61
N THR A 112 16.70 -9.95 -4.81
CA THR A 112 17.87 -10.81 -4.53
C THR A 112 19.06 -10.40 -5.39
N ARG A 113 18.82 -10.11 -6.65
CA ARG A 113 19.84 -9.67 -7.58
C ARG A 113 20.37 -8.29 -7.21
N PHE A 114 19.50 -7.35 -6.88
CA PHE A 114 19.91 -6.02 -6.43
C PHE A 114 20.71 -6.08 -5.11
N ILE A 115 20.33 -6.94 -4.17
CA ILE A 115 21.09 -7.18 -2.93
C ILE A 115 22.53 -7.63 -3.22
N LYS A 116 22.72 -8.50 -4.20
CA LYS A 116 24.04 -9.08 -4.52
C LYS A 116 24.95 -8.18 -5.35
N GLU A 117 24.38 -7.38 -6.22
CA GLU A 117 25.12 -6.70 -7.29
C GLU A 117 25.05 -5.16 -7.20
N GLY A 118 24.02 -4.62 -6.54
CA GLY A 118 23.79 -3.20 -6.40
C GLY A 118 24.58 -2.55 -5.26
N ASN A 119 24.62 -1.23 -5.28
CA ASN A 119 25.14 -0.43 -4.17
C ASN A 119 23.98 0.21 -3.41
N TYR A 120 23.96 0.09 -2.09
CA TYR A 120 22.91 0.65 -1.25
C TYR A 120 23.40 0.87 0.19
N GLU A 121 22.89 1.91 0.83
CA GLU A 121 23.00 2.11 2.27
C GLU A 121 21.86 1.37 3.01
N GLY A 122 20.68 1.27 2.38
CA GLY A 122 19.55 0.54 2.94
C GLY A 122 18.57 0.02 1.91
N ILE A 123 17.95 -1.12 2.23
CA ILE A 123 16.80 -1.68 1.51
C ILE A 123 15.66 -1.81 2.51
N ASN A 124 14.49 -1.28 2.13
CA ASN A 124 13.32 -1.24 2.99
C ASN A 124 12.12 -1.91 2.30
N ILE A 125 11.56 -2.90 2.95
CA ILE A 125 10.34 -3.57 2.51
C ILE A 125 9.17 -2.95 3.29
N MET A 126 8.29 -2.24 2.58
CA MET A 126 7.11 -1.61 3.16
C MET A 126 5.94 -2.58 3.08
N MET A 127 5.45 -3.02 4.23
CA MET A 127 4.31 -3.91 4.35
C MET A 127 3.07 -3.09 4.71
N THR A 128 2.03 -3.17 3.87
CA THR A 128 0.72 -2.58 4.17
C THR A 128 -0.23 -3.69 4.56
N ILE A 129 -0.34 -3.94 5.86
CA ILE A 129 -1.07 -5.07 6.41
C ILE A 129 -2.58 -4.86 6.25
N ASN A 130 -3.16 -5.64 5.36
CA ASN A 130 -4.59 -5.78 5.14
C ASN A 130 -5.08 -7.15 5.66
N SER A 131 -6.38 -7.41 5.58
CA SER A 131 -6.97 -8.65 6.05
C SER A 131 -6.44 -9.90 5.33
N LEU A 132 -6.07 -9.80 4.06
CA LEU A 132 -5.67 -10.94 3.25
C LEU A 132 -4.21 -11.33 3.42
N CYS A 133 -3.30 -10.37 3.59
CA CYS A 133 -1.87 -10.67 3.68
C CYS A 133 -1.50 -11.50 4.91
N LEU A 134 -2.34 -11.48 5.95
CA LEU A 134 -2.10 -12.24 7.18
C LEU A 134 -2.06 -13.76 6.98
N PHE A 135 -2.67 -14.28 5.91
CA PHE A 135 -2.70 -15.72 5.63
C PHE A 135 -1.37 -16.29 5.15
N SER A 136 -0.44 -15.45 4.71
CA SER A 136 0.92 -15.87 4.33
C SER A 136 2.01 -14.95 4.88
N ILE A 137 1.70 -14.14 5.89
CA ILE A 137 2.65 -13.18 6.45
C ILE A 137 3.86 -13.87 7.08
N THR A 138 3.67 -15.01 7.72
CA THR A 138 4.75 -15.78 8.35
C THR A 138 5.74 -16.31 7.31
N ASP A 139 5.23 -16.86 6.22
CA ASP A 139 6.04 -17.32 5.10
C ASP A 139 6.80 -16.16 4.45
N PHE A 140 6.14 -15.00 4.32
CA PHE A 140 6.77 -13.80 3.80
C PHE A 140 7.89 -13.29 4.71
N LEU A 141 7.69 -13.29 6.03
CA LEU A 141 8.73 -12.93 6.98
C LEU A 141 9.91 -13.90 6.90
N ASP A 142 9.67 -15.19 6.69
CA ASP A 142 10.74 -16.17 6.44
C ASP A 142 11.51 -15.86 5.17
N ASP A 143 10.86 -15.45 4.08
CA ASP A 143 11.52 -15.04 2.86
C ASP A 143 12.36 -13.75 3.08
N VAL A 144 11.87 -12.80 3.87
CA VAL A 144 12.67 -11.62 4.27
C VAL A 144 13.91 -12.03 5.05
N PHE A 145 13.79 -13.00 5.97
CA PHE A 145 14.95 -13.49 6.72
C PHE A 145 15.97 -14.22 5.83
N LYS A 146 15.53 -14.96 4.81
CA LYS A 146 16.43 -15.52 3.80
C LYS A 146 17.24 -14.42 3.07
N LEU A 147 16.59 -13.29 2.75
CA LEU A 147 17.29 -12.13 2.17
C LEU A 147 18.31 -11.52 3.14
N LYS A 148 17.97 -11.41 4.43
CA LYS A 148 18.91 -10.94 5.48
C LYS A 148 20.12 -11.89 5.64
N GLU A 149 19.90 -13.19 5.52
CA GLU A 149 20.97 -14.19 5.57
C GLU A 149 21.95 -14.05 4.39
N LEU A 150 21.46 -13.66 3.20
CA LEU A 150 22.33 -13.37 2.05
C LEU A 150 23.26 -12.18 2.31
N THR A 151 22.76 -11.15 2.99
CA THR A 151 23.55 -9.95 3.32
C THR A 151 24.39 -10.13 4.58
N LYS A 152 24.10 -11.13 5.40
CA LYS A 152 24.63 -11.31 6.77
C LYS A 152 24.49 -10.03 7.60
N SER A 153 23.38 -9.34 7.43
CA SER A 153 23.10 -8.04 8.07
C SER A 153 21.63 -7.88 8.39
N LYS A 154 21.28 -6.78 9.06
CA LYS A 154 19.88 -6.41 9.33
C LYS A 154 19.13 -5.93 8.09
N SER A 155 19.78 -5.72 6.95
CA SER A 155 19.16 -5.35 5.68
C SER A 155 18.80 -6.60 4.84
N PRO A 156 17.67 -6.62 4.11
CA PRO A 156 16.64 -5.57 4.07
C PRO A 156 15.87 -5.48 5.40
N VAL A 157 15.50 -4.26 5.76
CA VAL A 157 14.58 -4.04 6.88
C VAL A 157 13.14 -4.03 6.39
N PHE A 158 12.18 -4.38 7.24
CA PHE A 158 10.77 -4.25 6.91
C PHE A 158 10.04 -3.31 7.87
N SER A 159 9.01 -2.66 7.37
CA SER A 159 8.13 -1.81 8.17
C SER A 159 6.69 -2.26 8.03
N VAL A 160 5.97 -2.32 9.17
CA VAL A 160 4.57 -2.75 9.24
C VAL A 160 3.66 -1.54 9.37
N ASN A 161 2.84 -1.29 8.36
CA ASN A 161 1.79 -0.28 8.35
C ASN A 161 0.43 -0.96 8.35
N LEU A 162 -0.45 -0.57 9.27
CA LEU A 162 -1.77 -1.19 9.39
C LEU A 162 -2.77 -0.48 8.48
N LEU A 163 -3.38 -1.21 7.55
CA LEU A 163 -4.44 -0.68 6.69
C LEU A 163 -5.71 -0.46 7.52
N ARG A 164 -6.15 0.78 7.61
CA ARG A 164 -7.38 1.18 8.34
C ARG A 164 -8.52 1.54 7.42
N PHE A 165 -8.21 1.97 6.22
CA PHE A 165 -9.18 2.39 5.22
C PHE A 165 -8.78 1.89 3.81
N PRO A 166 -9.73 1.36 3.03
CA PRO A 166 -11.15 1.17 3.37
C PRO A 166 -11.34 0.13 4.49
N SER A 167 -12.32 0.37 5.37
CA SER A 167 -12.46 -0.38 6.63
C SER A 167 -12.68 -1.87 6.43
N PHE A 168 -13.33 -2.29 5.36
CA PHE A 168 -13.57 -3.70 5.06
C PHE A 168 -12.28 -4.47 4.68
N GLN A 169 -11.20 -3.78 4.32
CA GLN A 169 -9.89 -4.39 4.07
C GLN A 169 -8.99 -4.40 5.31
N SER A 170 -9.38 -3.74 6.38
CA SER A 170 -8.60 -3.75 7.62
C SER A 170 -8.59 -5.17 8.23
N PRO A 171 -7.47 -5.62 8.83
CA PRO A 171 -7.43 -6.87 9.60
C PRO A 171 -8.54 -6.98 10.65
N LEU A 172 -8.97 -5.85 11.22
CA LEU A 172 -10.03 -5.83 12.25
C LEU A 172 -11.44 -6.09 11.68
N SER A 173 -11.61 -6.10 10.35
CA SER A 173 -12.89 -6.45 9.73
C SER A 173 -13.16 -7.96 9.73
N LEU A 174 -12.13 -8.78 9.85
CA LEU A 174 -12.27 -10.24 9.91
C LEU A 174 -13.06 -10.68 11.15
N PRO A 175 -13.80 -11.79 11.07
CA PRO A 175 -14.45 -12.38 12.23
C PRO A 175 -13.43 -12.84 13.28
N ASP A 176 -13.86 -12.87 14.54
CA ASP A 176 -12.95 -13.10 15.66
C ASP A 176 -12.22 -14.45 15.57
N HIS A 177 -12.91 -15.51 15.15
CA HIS A 177 -12.29 -16.83 15.01
C HIS A 177 -11.18 -16.86 13.94
N ILE A 178 -11.29 -16.06 12.86
CA ILE A 178 -10.23 -15.94 11.86
C ILE A 178 -9.08 -15.07 12.41
N LYS A 179 -9.40 -13.97 13.09
CA LYS A 179 -8.36 -13.14 13.74
C LYS A 179 -7.57 -13.94 14.78
N ASP A 180 -8.24 -14.74 15.60
CA ASP A 180 -7.60 -15.59 16.60
C ASP A 180 -6.68 -16.61 15.94
N TYR A 181 -7.15 -17.29 14.91
CA TYR A 181 -6.33 -18.23 14.13
C TYR A 181 -5.07 -17.55 13.55
N LEU A 182 -5.22 -16.40 12.94
CA LEU A 182 -4.09 -15.66 12.34
C LEU A 182 -3.14 -15.12 13.40
N ARG A 183 -3.66 -14.64 14.53
CA ARG A 183 -2.89 -14.18 15.67
C ARG A 183 -2.08 -15.31 16.30
N GLU A 184 -2.69 -16.47 16.49
CA GLU A 184 -2.01 -17.65 17.05
C GLU A 184 -0.86 -18.11 16.15
N ASN A 185 -1.09 -18.19 14.84
CA ASN A 185 -0.05 -18.54 13.87
C ASN A 185 1.11 -17.55 13.90
N LEU A 186 0.81 -16.23 13.88
CA LEU A 186 1.84 -15.21 13.92
C LEU A 186 2.58 -15.19 15.26
N SER A 187 1.87 -15.36 16.38
CA SER A 187 2.47 -15.44 17.71
C SER A 187 3.40 -16.63 17.85
N LYS A 188 2.97 -17.80 17.37
CA LYS A 188 3.80 -19.01 17.36
C LYS A 188 5.05 -18.80 16.52
N TRP A 189 4.88 -18.30 15.29
CA TRP A 189 6.01 -18.00 14.42
C TRP A 189 6.98 -17.02 15.09
N TYR A 190 6.47 -15.96 15.73
CA TYR A 190 7.31 -14.97 16.41
C TYR A 190 8.11 -15.59 17.56
N GLU A 191 7.47 -16.38 18.43
CA GLU A 191 8.15 -17.06 19.54
C GLU A 191 9.26 -18.01 19.06
N GLU A 192 9.05 -18.72 17.96
CA GLU A 192 10.02 -19.62 17.35
C GLU A 192 11.18 -18.87 16.67
N ASN A 193 10.98 -17.62 16.27
CA ASN A 193 11.91 -16.87 15.42
C ASN A 193 12.47 -15.59 16.07
N LYS A 194 12.00 -15.16 17.23
CA LYS A 194 12.42 -13.89 17.88
C LYS A 194 13.92 -13.82 18.19
N ASP A 195 14.59 -14.97 18.30
CA ASP A 195 16.02 -15.06 18.58
C ASP A 195 16.88 -15.31 17.33
N ARG A 196 16.28 -15.31 16.14
CA ARG A 196 17.05 -15.38 14.87
C ARG A 196 18.00 -14.18 14.78
N PRO A 197 19.17 -14.35 14.14
CA PRO A 197 20.07 -13.23 13.85
C PRO A 197 19.41 -12.20 12.91
N TYR A 198 19.95 -10.99 12.92
CA TYR A 198 19.61 -9.92 11.97
C TYR A 198 18.25 -9.22 12.18
N TRP A 199 17.57 -9.45 13.29
CA TRP A 199 16.45 -8.62 13.68
C TRP A 199 16.88 -7.17 13.91
N HIS A 200 16.03 -6.23 13.50
CA HIS A 200 16.08 -4.87 13.99
C HIS A 200 15.05 -4.70 15.13
N ASP A 201 15.37 -3.93 16.15
CA ASP A 201 14.49 -3.82 17.33
C ASP A 201 13.11 -3.28 16.97
N PHE A 202 13.02 -2.32 16.03
CA PHE A 202 11.75 -1.82 15.56
C PHE A 202 10.93 -2.86 14.76
N GLU A 203 11.55 -3.83 14.13
CA GLU A 203 10.85 -4.91 13.42
C GLU A 203 10.17 -5.84 14.43
N LYS A 204 10.89 -6.24 15.49
CA LYS A 204 10.31 -7.01 16.60
C LYS A 204 9.11 -6.28 17.19
N ALA A 205 9.29 -5.02 17.58
CA ALA A 205 8.22 -4.18 18.10
C ALA A 205 7.03 -4.04 17.11
N SER A 206 7.30 -4.05 15.82
CA SER A 206 6.26 -3.97 14.78
C SER A 206 5.45 -5.28 14.68
N VAL A 207 6.09 -6.43 14.80
CA VAL A 207 5.39 -7.74 14.82
C VAL A 207 4.59 -7.88 16.11
N GLU A 208 5.17 -7.55 17.27
CA GLU A 208 4.46 -7.56 18.55
C GLU A 208 3.22 -6.65 18.51
N ARG A 209 3.37 -5.44 17.99
CA ARG A 209 2.25 -4.51 17.79
C ARG A 209 1.18 -5.06 16.84
N LEU A 210 1.55 -5.83 15.81
CA LEU A 210 0.59 -6.46 14.92
C LEU A 210 -0.18 -7.58 15.65
N ILE A 211 0.49 -8.39 16.45
CA ILE A 211 -0.14 -9.43 17.28
C ILE A 211 -1.15 -8.78 18.24
N ASP A 212 -0.75 -7.72 18.93
CA ASP A 212 -1.63 -6.98 19.85
C ASP A 212 -2.79 -6.31 19.12
N TYR A 213 -2.57 -5.83 17.89
CA TYR A 213 -3.63 -5.22 17.09
C TYR A 213 -4.75 -6.20 16.75
N LEU A 214 -4.43 -7.46 16.55
CA LEU A 214 -5.42 -8.50 16.23
C LEU A 214 -6.31 -8.90 17.42
N VAL A 215 -5.92 -8.55 18.65
CA VAL A 215 -6.75 -8.77 19.86
C VAL A 215 -7.92 -7.77 19.95
N ILE A 216 -7.85 -6.65 19.25
CA ILE A 216 -8.87 -5.59 19.30
C ILE A 216 -10.18 -6.12 18.71
N VAL A 217 -11.14 -6.41 19.60
CA VAL A 217 -12.48 -6.93 19.24
C VAL A 217 -13.39 -5.81 18.74
N ASP A 218 -13.32 -4.63 19.38
CA ASP A 218 -14.10 -3.44 19.03
C ASP A 218 -13.21 -2.21 18.99
N ALA A 219 -12.98 -1.68 17.78
CA ALA A 219 -12.31 -0.39 17.66
C ALA A 219 -13.27 0.72 18.17
N PRO A 220 -12.89 1.48 19.21
CA PRO A 220 -13.77 2.49 19.85
C PRO A 220 -14.29 3.57 18.87
N HIS A 221 -13.73 3.65 17.69
CA HIS A 221 -14.04 4.66 16.66
C HIS A 221 -15.02 4.18 15.58
N ARG A 222 -15.46 2.92 15.63
CA ARG A 222 -16.44 2.37 14.68
C ARG A 222 -17.86 2.56 15.20
N ARG A 223 -18.29 3.81 15.25
CA ARG A 223 -19.64 4.13 15.75
C ARG A 223 -20.78 3.72 14.83
N THR A 224 -20.54 3.29 13.58
CA THR A 224 -21.65 3.21 12.61
C THR A 224 -21.61 2.06 11.61
N SER A 225 -20.55 1.27 11.51
CA SER A 225 -20.59 0.15 10.58
C SER A 225 -20.97 -1.11 11.32
N ASP A 226 -22.19 -1.55 11.14
CA ASP A 226 -22.57 -2.93 11.43
C ASP A 226 -21.53 -3.87 10.82
N LYS A 227 -21.02 -4.82 11.61
CA LYS A 227 -20.06 -5.82 11.12
C LYS A 227 -20.54 -6.47 9.82
N MET A 228 -21.84 -6.70 9.71
CA MET A 228 -22.45 -7.28 8.51
C MET A 228 -22.28 -6.38 7.28
N THR A 229 -22.36 -5.07 7.42
CA THR A 229 -22.13 -4.11 6.32
C THR A 229 -20.69 -4.20 5.84
N LEU A 230 -19.70 -4.22 6.74
CA LEU A 230 -18.30 -4.38 6.38
C LEU A 230 -18.02 -5.72 5.68
N TRP A 231 -18.67 -6.79 6.13
CA TRP A 231 -18.52 -8.12 5.52
C TRP A 231 -19.16 -8.18 4.12
N ARG A 232 -20.31 -7.55 3.93
CA ARG A 232 -20.94 -7.40 2.61
C ARG A 232 -20.07 -6.57 1.66
N ASP A 233 -19.47 -5.49 2.16
CA ASP A 233 -18.53 -4.67 1.38
C ASP A 233 -17.30 -5.49 0.99
N PHE A 234 -16.76 -6.29 1.90
CA PHE A 234 -15.66 -7.22 1.64
C PHE A 234 -16.05 -8.20 0.51
N LYS A 235 -17.15 -8.94 0.68
CA LYS A 235 -17.64 -9.92 -0.31
C LYS A 235 -17.89 -9.26 -1.66
N THR A 236 -18.55 -8.11 -1.67
CA THR A 236 -18.89 -7.38 -2.90
C THR A 236 -17.63 -6.89 -3.62
N PHE A 237 -16.70 -6.29 -2.87
CA PHE A 237 -15.46 -5.79 -3.44
C PHE A 237 -14.64 -6.90 -4.06
N TYR A 238 -14.34 -7.96 -3.31
CA TYR A 238 -13.51 -9.04 -3.81
C TYR A 238 -14.20 -9.87 -4.90
N GLY A 239 -15.51 -10.05 -4.84
CA GLY A 239 -16.25 -10.67 -5.93
C GLY A 239 -16.24 -9.86 -7.24
N GLN A 240 -16.20 -8.52 -7.15
CA GLN A 240 -16.00 -7.66 -8.33
C GLN A 240 -14.52 -7.62 -8.77
N TYR A 241 -13.61 -7.66 -7.83
CA TYR A 241 -12.18 -7.69 -8.09
C TYR A 241 -11.83 -8.96 -8.88
N ASP A 242 -12.30 -10.11 -8.44
CA ASP A 242 -12.09 -11.39 -9.10
C ASP A 242 -12.57 -11.35 -10.55
N LYS A 243 -13.80 -10.88 -10.78
CA LYS A 243 -14.37 -10.76 -12.13
C LYS A 243 -13.62 -9.81 -13.04
N ARG A 244 -13.12 -8.68 -12.50
CA ARG A 244 -12.45 -7.64 -13.30
C ARG A 244 -10.99 -7.95 -13.58
N ARG A 245 -10.35 -8.75 -12.72
CA ARG A 245 -8.92 -9.04 -12.77
C ARG A 245 -8.61 -10.49 -13.14
N ASP A 246 -9.63 -11.28 -13.43
CA ASP A 246 -9.51 -12.73 -13.70
C ASP A 246 -8.72 -13.44 -12.59
N LYS A 247 -9.13 -13.17 -11.35
CA LYS A 247 -8.52 -13.72 -10.12
C LYS A 247 -9.56 -14.50 -9.32
N SER A 248 -9.13 -15.16 -8.27
CA SER A 248 -10.03 -15.89 -7.38
C SER A 248 -9.53 -15.86 -5.94
N LEU A 249 -10.41 -15.58 -4.98
CA LEU A 249 -10.15 -15.74 -3.56
C LEU A 249 -9.77 -17.17 -3.16
N SER A 250 -9.99 -18.16 -4.03
CA SER A 250 -9.59 -19.55 -3.77
C SER A 250 -8.08 -19.78 -3.60
N VAL A 251 -7.25 -18.76 -3.86
CA VAL A 251 -5.81 -18.81 -3.53
C VAL A 251 -5.54 -18.70 -2.02
N PHE A 252 -6.55 -18.35 -1.23
CA PHE A 252 -6.49 -18.30 0.23
C PHE A 252 -7.03 -19.58 0.86
N PRO A 253 -6.68 -19.87 2.14
CA PRO A 253 -7.18 -21.04 2.84
C PRO A 253 -8.72 -21.08 2.98
N GLU A 254 -9.28 -22.27 3.05
CA GLU A 254 -10.72 -22.54 3.17
C GLU A 254 -11.38 -21.77 4.32
N ILE A 255 -10.68 -21.54 5.44
CA ILE A 255 -11.21 -20.74 6.55
C ILE A 255 -11.65 -19.33 6.11
N LEU A 256 -11.01 -18.74 5.10
CA LEU A 256 -11.43 -17.46 4.55
C LEU A 256 -12.60 -17.63 3.58
N THR A 257 -12.49 -18.55 2.62
CA THR A 257 -13.51 -18.74 1.58
C THR A 257 -14.82 -19.23 2.18
N ASP A 258 -14.78 -20.16 3.12
CA ASP A 258 -15.96 -20.65 3.83
C ASP A 258 -16.66 -19.50 4.59
N TRP A 259 -15.88 -18.63 5.26
CA TRP A 259 -16.47 -17.46 5.90
C TRP A 259 -17.15 -16.53 4.86
N VAL A 260 -16.47 -16.23 3.75
CA VAL A 260 -17.03 -15.35 2.70
C VAL A 260 -18.34 -15.92 2.16
N ASP A 261 -18.45 -17.24 2.02
CA ASP A 261 -19.66 -17.93 1.55
C ASP A 261 -20.81 -17.80 2.55
N THR A 262 -20.53 -17.67 3.83
CA THR A 262 -21.57 -17.43 4.85
C THR A 262 -22.15 -16.02 4.81
N ILE A 263 -21.47 -15.06 4.17
CA ILE A 263 -21.93 -13.67 4.10
C ILE A 263 -23.11 -13.60 3.12
N PRO A 264 -24.30 -13.12 3.56
CA PRO A 264 -25.46 -12.96 2.68
C PRO A 264 -25.12 -11.99 1.55
N ASP A 265 -25.60 -12.34 0.35
CA ASP A 265 -25.53 -11.40 -0.76
C ASP A 265 -26.27 -10.11 -0.42
N THR A 266 -25.77 -9.00 -0.90
CA THR A 266 -26.47 -7.73 -0.82
C THR A 266 -27.77 -7.93 -1.58
N GLU A 267 -28.94 -7.77 -0.92
CA GLU A 267 -30.16 -7.59 -1.66
C GLU A 267 -29.90 -6.44 -2.63
N THR A 268 -29.83 -6.75 -3.90
CA THR A 268 -29.73 -5.75 -4.94
C THR A 268 -31.06 -5.01 -4.97
N LYS A 269 -31.24 -4.01 -4.10
CA LYS A 269 -32.11 -2.91 -4.49
C LYS A 269 -31.51 -2.42 -5.80
N PRO A 270 -32.26 -2.38 -6.91
CA PRO A 270 -31.72 -1.88 -8.15
C PRO A 270 -31.12 -0.52 -7.82
N ILE A 271 -29.81 -0.37 -8.06
CA ILE A 271 -29.16 0.95 -8.02
C ILE A 271 -29.90 1.69 -9.13
N THR A 272 -30.78 2.60 -8.74
CA THR A 272 -31.35 3.56 -9.66
C THR A 272 -30.15 4.38 -10.12
N VAL A 273 -29.58 4.01 -11.29
CA VAL A 273 -28.52 4.76 -11.92
C VAL A 273 -29.12 6.12 -12.19
N MET A 274 -28.73 7.10 -11.38
CA MET A 274 -29.06 8.49 -11.64
C MET A 274 -28.55 8.81 -13.04
N PRO A 275 -29.39 9.28 -13.96
CA PRO A 275 -28.92 9.68 -15.28
C PRO A 275 -27.87 10.78 -15.11
N SER A 276 -26.72 10.59 -15.73
CA SER A 276 -25.71 11.66 -15.86
C SER A 276 -26.26 12.72 -16.82
N GLY A 277 -26.96 13.70 -16.27
CA GLY A 277 -27.51 14.80 -17.03
C GLY A 277 -27.89 15.93 -16.09
N ASP A 278 -27.43 17.11 -16.40
CA ASP A 278 -27.70 18.39 -15.77
C ASP A 278 -29.13 18.58 -15.23
N SER A 279 -29.42 18.10 -14.02
CA SER A 279 -30.63 18.50 -13.30
C SER A 279 -30.53 18.16 -11.81
N THR A 280 -29.67 18.86 -11.11
CA THR A 280 -29.66 18.89 -9.63
C THR A 280 -30.92 19.57 -9.06
N GLU A 281 -31.71 20.27 -9.88
CA GLU A 281 -32.93 20.94 -9.45
C GLU A 281 -34.14 19.99 -9.27
N GLN A 282 -34.16 18.82 -9.92
CA GLN A 282 -35.30 17.92 -9.91
C GLN A 282 -35.39 17.02 -8.66
N TYR A 283 -34.30 16.88 -7.91
CA TYR A 283 -34.21 15.97 -6.75
C TYR A 283 -34.33 16.68 -5.39
N ALA A 284 -34.24 18.01 -5.36
CA ALA A 284 -34.37 18.77 -4.12
C ALA A 284 -35.77 18.68 -3.48
N ASP A 285 -36.76 18.26 -4.27
CA ASP A 285 -38.16 18.15 -3.85
C ASP A 285 -38.69 16.71 -3.73
N ASP A 286 -37.83 15.69 -3.87
CA ASP A 286 -38.21 14.29 -3.67
C ASP A 286 -38.40 14.02 -2.17
N PRO A 287 -39.63 13.66 -1.73
CA PRO A 287 -39.97 13.44 -0.32
C PRO A 287 -39.19 12.28 0.29
N ASP A 288 -38.85 11.25 -0.49
CA ASP A 288 -38.12 10.08 0.01
C ASP A 288 -36.64 10.40 0.22
N LEU A 289 -36.03 11.24 -0.62
CA LEU A 289 -34.67 11.72 -0.43
C LEU A 289 -34.55 12.69 0.74
N LYS A 290 -35.56 13.56 0.96
CA LYS A 290 -35.62 14.46 2.14
C LYS A 290 -35.68 13.64 3.42
N LYS A 291 -36.48 12.59 3.45
CA LYS A 291 -36.61 11.71 4.61
C LYS A 291 -35.32 10.96 4.92
N ILE A 292 -34.64 10.43 3.90
CA ILE A 292 -33.33 9.77 4.04
C ILE A 292 -32.27 10.76 4.54
N ALA A 293 -32.26 11.98 4.00
CA ALA A 293 -31.32 13.01 4.43
C ALA A 293 -31.55 13.44 5.89
N GLU A 294 -32.80 13.52 6.34
CA GLU A 294 -33.15 13.81 7.72
C GLU A 294 -32.79 12.66 8.68
N GLU A 295 -33.02 11.41 8.27
CA GLU A 295 -32.70 10.22 9.08
C GLU A 295 -31.18 10.01 9.20
N GLU A 296 -30.39 10.40 8.19
CA GLU A 296 -28.92 10.26 8.16
C GLU A 296 -28.16 11.53 8.53
N GLY A 297 -28.85 12.62 8.84
CA GLY A 297 -28.25 13.89 9.25
C GLY A 297 -27.54 14.65 8.11
N TRP A 298 -27.97 14.45 6.87
CA TRP A 298 -27.41 15.12 5.69
C TRP A 298 -28.14 16.44 5.45
N VAL A 299 -27.38 17.50 5.21
CA VAL A 299 -27.94 18.80 4.84
C VAL A 299 -27.94 18.92 3.31
N LEU A 300 -29.12 18.77 2.70
CA LEU A 300 -29.32 19.10 1.30
C LEU A 300 -29.22 20.62 1.13
N LYS A 301 -28.14 21.13 0.53
CA LYS A 301 -28.00 22.54 0.23
C LYS A 301 -28.68 22.87 -1.10
N PRO A 302 -29.66 23.79 -1.13
CA PRO A 302 -30.41 24.10 -2.34
C PRO A 302 -29.68 24.96 -3.39
N ASP A 303 -28.47 25.42 -3.17
CA ASP A 303 -27.83 26.32 -4.12
C ASP A 303 -26.31 26.14 -4.23
N ASN A 304 -25.90 25.71 -5.44
CA ASN A 304 -24.49 25.56 -5.84
C ASN A 304 -23.97 26.89 -6.47
N LYS A 305 -24.32 28.05 -5.90
CA LYS A 305 -23.94 29.37 -6.42
C LYS A 305 -22.85 30.08 -5.60
N ASN A 306 -22.09 29.41 -4.78
CA ASN A 306 -20.94 30.02 -4.10
C ASN A 306 -19.77 29.04 -3.91
N ILE A 307 -19.11 28.72 -5.01
CA ILE A 307 -17.72 28.24 -4.97
C ILE A 307 -16.83 29.47 -5.30
N ASP A 308 -16.83 30.44 -4.39
CA ASP A 308 -15.85 31.53 -4.35
C ASP A 308 -15.73 32.01 -2.91
N LYS A 309 -15.07 31.21 -2.07
CA LYS A 309 -14.42 31.72 -0.87
C LYS A 309 -13.08 31.02 -0.70
N PRO A 310 -12.00 31.79 -0.54
CA PRO A 310 -10.67 31.23 -0.30
C PRO A 310 -10.67 30.49 1.03
N LEU A 311 -9.94 29.37 1.06
CA LEU A 311 -9.60 28.62 2.27
C LEU A 311 -8.95 29.59 3.26
N GLY A 312 -9.69 29.90 4.32
CA GLY A 312 -9.21 30.72 5.42
C GLY A 312 -8.28 29.93 6.34
N ASP A 313 -7.28 30.63 6.80
CA ASP A 313 -6.26 30.34 7.79
C ASP A 313 -6.59 29.21 8.77
N TYR A 314 -5.77 28.14 8.71
CA TYR A 314 -5.53 27.24 9.83
C TYR A 314 -4.29 27.70 10.59
N ASP A 315 -4.45 28.78 11.37
CA ASP A 315 -3.61 29.09 12.50
C ASP A 315 -4.42 28.88 13.78
N LYS A 316 -4.18 27.75 14.45
CA LYS A 316 -4.03 27.57 15.90
C LYS A 316 -3.98 26.10 16.27
#